data_be06949983d0cf56a963fb64450604b7
#
_entry.id   be06949983d0cf56a963fb64450604b7
#
_cell.length_a   1.000
_cell.length_b   1.000
_cell.length_c   1.000
_cell.angle_alpha   90.00
_cell.angle_beta   90.00
_cell.angle_gamma   90.00
#
_symmetry.space_group_name_H-M   'P 1'
#
loop_
_entity.id
_entity.type
_entity.pdbx_description
1 polymer ?
#
loop_
_entity_poly.entity_id
_entity_poly.type
_entity_poly.pdbx_seq_one_letter_code
_entity_poly.pdbx_strand_id
1 'polypeptide(L)'
;AGFVFDLSDGRSLEIKVAISAVDKEGALLNLKKETQGKNFDKVLAEAKSKWNKAVSSISVNGTEEVKELFYTSLYRTLIHPSVYMDVDGRYRGIDHSIHNAEHFTNYTIFSLWDTFRALHPLINLIDANKSKDMMESIMAHQGQSIHKALPVWSHMGNENWCMIGYHGVSSVSYTHLRA
;
A
#
# COMPACT_ATOMS: atom_id res chain seq x y z
N ALA A 1 1.03 -2.45 26.68
CA ALA A 1 0.27 -1.51 27.54
C ALA A 1 -1.23 -1.77 27.33
N GLY A 2 -2.01 -1.70 28.40
CA GLY A 2 -3.47 -1.81 28.37
C GLY A 2 -4.07 -0.53 28.93
N PHE A 3 -5.23 -0.13 28.40
CA PHE A 3 -5.99 1.01 28.86
C PHE A 3 -7.37 0.53 29.29
N VAL A 4 -7.86 1.03 30.42
CA VAL A 4 -9.20 0.74 30.93
C VAL A 4 -9.99 2.04 30.95
N PHE A 5 -11.18 2.03 30.38
CA PHE A 5 -12.06 3.19 30.31
C PHE A 5 -13.38 2.88 31.01
N ASP A 6 -13.85 3.80 31.84
CA ASP A 6 -15.19 3.73 32.43
C ASP A 6 -16.21 4.42 31.50
N LEU A 7 -17.12 3.63 30.95
CA LEU A 7 -18.20 4.06 30.07
C LEU A 7 -19.59 3.80 30.70
N SER A 8 -19.66 3.66 32.02
CA SER A 8 -20.91 3.33 32.75
C SER A 8 -22.00 4.37 32.58
N ASP A 9 -21.67 5.61 32.22
CA ASP A 9 -22.61 6.72 31.97
C ASP A 9 -23.12 6.82 30.52
N GLY A 10 -22.85 5.80 29.70
CA GLY A 10 -23.30 5.75 28.31
C GLY A 10 -22.51 6.64 27.35
N ARG A 11 -21.36 7.21 27.76
CA ARG A 11 -20.47 7.97 26.87
C ARG A 11 -19.86 7.04 25.81
N SER A 12 -19.67 7.57 24.61
CA SER A 12 -18.90 6.89 23.55
C SER A 12 -17.42 7.26 23.64
N LEU A 13 -16.54 6.31 23.29
CA LEU A 13 -15.11 6.54 23.21
C LEU A 13 -14.67 6.47 21.76
N GLU A 14 -14.01 7.53 21.28
CA GLU A 14 -13.33 7.52 19.98
C GLU A 14 -11.83 7.33 20.19
N ILE A 15 -11.25 6.31 19.57
CA ILE A 15 -9.81 6.03 19.64
C ILE A 15 -9.21 6.22 18.26
N LYS A 16 -8.09 6.96 18.19
CA LYS A 16 -7.27 7.13 16.99
C LYS A 16 -5.91 6.50 17.21
N VAL A 17 -5.52 5.62 16.29
CA VAL A 17 -4.24 4.91 16.33
C VAL A 17 -3.47 5.23 15.05
N ALA A 18 -2.18 5.49 15.20
CA ALA A 18 -1.26 5.62 14.08
C ALA A 18 -0.02 4.76 14.31
N ILE A 19 0.57 4.35 13.21
CA ILE A 19 1.80 3.57 13.19
C ILE A 19 2.83 4.26 12.30
N SER A 20 4.10 3.98 12.55
CA SER A 20 5.22 4.33 11.68
C SER A 20 6.27 3.22 11.77
N ALA A 21 6.92 2.95 10.65
CA ALA A 21 8.07 2.06 10.60
C ALA A 21 9.38 2.81 10.88
N VAL A 22 9.32 4.13 11.02
CA VAL A 22 10.47 5.04 11.19
C VAL A 22 10.69 5.32 12.67
N ASP A 23 9.81 6.11 13.26
CA ASP A 23 9.90 6.55 14.65
C ASP A 23 8.54 6.97 15.22
N LYS A 24 8.51 7.30 16.52
CA LYS A 24 7.32 7.77 17.22
C LYS A 24 6.83 9.12 16.69
N GLU A 25 7.74 10.00 16.33
CA GLU A 25 7.46 11.32 15.79
C GLU A 25 6.75 11.20 14.43
N GLY A 26 7.17 10.25 13.58
CA GLY A 26 6.50 9.88 12.34
C GLY A 26 5.07 9.40 12.58
N ALA A 27 4.85 8.52 13.56
CA ALA A 27 3.51 8.05 13.91
C ALA A 27 2.60 9.21 14.36
N LEU A 28 3.11 10.14 15.18
CA LEU A 28 2.36 11.32 15.62
C LEU A 28 2.06 12.28 14.46
N LEU A 29 3.00 12.42 13.51
CA LEU A 29 2.81 13.24 12.33
C LEU A 29 1.74 12.63 11.42
N ASN A 30 1.77 11.31 11.18
CA ASN A 30 0.75 10.58 10.44
C ASN A 30 -0.63 10.79 11.06
N LEU A 31 -0.75 10.58 12.38
CA LEU A 31 -1.98 10.79 13.11
C LEU A 31 -2.55 12.21 12.90
N LYS A 32 -1.70 13.21 13.07
CA LYS A 32 -2.07 14.61 12.90
C LYS A 32 -2.50 14.93 11.47
N LYS A 33 -1.73 14.53 10.49
CA LYS A 33 -1.99 14.85 9.08
C LYS A 33 -3.25 14.16 8.54
N GLU A 34 -3.50 12.92 8.96
CA GLU A 34 -4.59 12.12 8.42
C GLU A 34 -5.91 12.33 9.15
N THR A 35 -5.88 12.64 10.48
CA THR A 35 -7.10 12.64 11.29
C THR A 35 -7.40 13.96 12.02
N GLN A 36 -6.55 14.98 11.92
CA GLN A 36 -6.78 16.25 12.62
C GLN A 36 -8.10 16.90 12.17
N GLY A 37 -8.95 17.28 13.12
CA GLY A 37 -10.24 17.91 12.86
C GLY A 37 -11.30 16.99 12.25
N LYS A 38 -11.07 15.66 12.28
CA LYS A 38 -12.00 14.66 11.76
C LYS A 38 -12.51 13.79 12.89
N ASN A 39 -13.81 13.52 12.91
CA ASN A 39 -14.46 12.49 13.69
C ASN A 39 -14.55 11.18 12.88
N PHE A 40 -15.05 10.13 13.49
CA PHE A 40 -15.23 8.81 12.86
C PHE A 40 -16.04 8.88 11.57
N ASP A 41 -17.17 9.57 11.56
CA ASP A 41 -18.06 9.64 10.38
C ASP A 41 -17.39 10.31 9.19
N LYS A 42 -16.60 11.36 9.45
CA LYS A 42 -15.84 12.03 8.39
C LYS A 42 -14.75 11.13 7.82
N VAL A 43 -14.00 10.41 8.66
CA VAL A 43 -12.99 9.46 8.20
C VAL A 43 -13.64 8.32 7.39
N LEU A 44 -14.77 7.80 7.85
CA LEU A 44 -15.54 6.77 7.14
C LEU A 44 -16.02 7.26 5.76
N ALA A 45 -16.55 8.47 5.69
CA ALA A 45 -17.00 9.05 4.43
C ALA A 45 -15.85 9.25 3.44
N GLU A 46 -14.70 9.75 3.91
CA GLU A 46 -13.50 9.91 3.09
C GLU A 46 -12.96 8.55 2.60
N ALA A 47 -12.93 7.54 3.46
CA ALA A 47 -12.51 6.18 3.08
C ALA A 47 -13.44 5.58 2.02
N LYS A 48 -14.75 5.67 2.20
CA LYS A 48 -15.74 5.24 1.19
C LYS A 48 -15.55 5.97 -0.15
N SER A 49 -15.32 7.29 -0.11
CA SER A 49 -15.09 8.07 -1.33
C SER A 49 -13.82 7.63 -2.07
N LYS A 50 -12.71 7.41 -1.35
CA LYS A 50 -11.45 6.92 -1.94
C LYS A 50 -11.61 5.54 -2.57
N TRP A 51 -12.26 4.61 -1.88
CA TRP A 51 -12.50 3.27 -2.41
C TRP A 51 -13.44 3.28 -3.61
N ASN A 52 -14.53 4.04 -3.55
CA ASN A 52 -15.45 4.18 -4.68
C ASN A 52 -14.73 4.73 -5.92
N LYS A 53 -13.87 5.75 -5.75
CA LYS A 53 -13.06 6.29 -6.85
C LYS A 53 -12.14 5.21 -7.44
N ALA A 54 -11.47 4.43 -6.59
CA ALA A 54 -10.52 3.41 -7.04
C ALA A 54 -11.21 2.28 -7.82
N VAL A 55 -12.31 1.74 -7.30
CA VAL A 55 -13.03 0.63 -7.98
C VAL A 55 -13.82 1.11 -9.20
N SER A 56 -14.12 2.40 -9.31
CA SER A 56 -14.78 2.99 -10.48
C SER A 56 -13.87 3.19 -11.69
N SER A 57 -12.59 2.81 -11.59
CA SER A 57 -11.64 2.84 -12.72
C SER A 57 -12.08 1.95 -13.89
N ILE A 58 -12.88 0.92 -13.62
CA ILE A 58 -13.47 0.03 -14.63
C ILE A 58 -14.98 -0.03 -14.37
N SER A 59 -15.77 0.15 -15.45
CA SER A 59 -17.22 -0.05 -15.41
C SER A 59 -17.61 -1.30 -16.15
N VAL A 60 -18.47 -2.13 -15.53
CA VAL A 60 -18.97 -3.35 -16.15
C VAL A 60 -20.50 -3.37 -16.21
N ASN A 61 -21.04 -3.90 -17.30
CA ASN A 61 -22.46 -4.16 -17.46
C ASN A 61 -22.72 -5.67 -17.22
N GLY A 62 -23.78 -5.97 -16.51
CA GLY A 62 -24.15 -7.36 -16.18
C GLY A 62 -25.23 -7.42 -15.11
N THR A 63 -25.54 -8.64 -14.69
CA THR A 63 -26.43 -8.87 -13.53
C THR A 63 -25.77 -8.35 -12.25
N GLU A 64 -26.54 -8.15 -11.20
CA GLU A 64 -26.01 -7.69 -9.91
C GLU A 64 -24.98 -8.68 -9.34
N GLU A 65 -25.19 -9.97 -9.51
CA GLU A 65 -24.24 -11.02 -9.11
C GLU A 65 -22.89 -10.87 -9.83
N VAL A 66 -22.91 -10.64 -11.14
CA VAL A 66 -21.68 -10.41 -11.94
C VAL A 66 -20.96 -9.15 -11.49
N LYS A 67 -21.69 -8.07 -11.23
CA LYS A 67 -21.11 -6.81 -10.73
C LYS A 67 -20.50 -7.00 -9.34
N GLU A 68 -21.20 -7.67 -8.42
CA GLU A 68 -20.68 -7.94 -7.07
C GLU A 68 -19.38 -8.74 -7.13
N LEU A 69 -19.36 -9.82 -7.90
CA LEU A 69 -18.16 -10.64 -8.10
C LEU A 69 -17.00 -9.83 -8.68
N PHE A 70 -17.28 -9.03 -9.73
CA PHE A 70 -16.28 -8.21 -10.39
C PHE A 70 -15.68 -7.15 -9.45
N TYR A 71 -16.54 -6.34 -8.81
CA TYR A 71 -16.05 -5.25 -7.96
C TYR A 71 -15.41 -5.75 -6.67
N THR A 72 -15.86 -6.89 -6.12
CA THR A 72 -15.18 -7.55 -5.01
C THR A 72 -13.78 -8.01 -5.41
N SER A 73 -13.65 -8.59 -6.60
CA SER A 73 -12.35 -9.02 -7.14
C SER A 73 -11.43 -7.82 -7.40
N LEU A 74 -11.94 -6.77 -8.03
CA LEU A 74 -11.19 -5.54 -8.28
C LEU A 74 -10.73 -4.87 -6.96
N TYR A 75 -11.62 -4.79 -5.97
CA TYR A 75 -11.26 -4.29 -4.64
C TYR A 75 -10.08 -5.06 -4.04
N ARG A 76 -10.10 -6.40 -4.11
CA ARG A 76 -9.03 -7.25 -3.59
C ARG A 76 -7.70 -7.02 -4.29
N THR A 77 -7.69 -6.72 -5.60
CA THR A 77 -6.46 -6.39 -6.33
C THR A 77 -5.83 -5.06 -5.90
N LEU A 78 -6.60 -4.19 -5.24
CA LEU A 78 -6.13 -2.87 -4.80
C LEU A 78 -5.65 -2.83 -3.34
N ILE A 79 -5.81 -3.93 -2.58
CA ILE A 79 -5.40 -4.00 -1.17
C ILE A 79 -3.87 -4.05 -1.04
N HIS A 80 -3.20 -4.85 -1.87
CA HIS A 80 -1.75 -4.99 -1.90
C HIS A 80 -1.21 -4.85 -3.33
N PRO A 81 0.03 -4.33 -3.49
CA PRO A 81 0.95 -3.76 -2.51
C PRO A 81 0.39 -2.56 -1.75
N SER A 82 0.83 -2.40 -0.50
CA SER A 82 0.38 -1.32 0.40
C SER A 82 1.40 -0.20 0.51
N VAL A 83 0.95 1.02 0.74
CA VAL A 83 1.83 2.15 1.06
C VAL A 83 2.61 1.85 2.35
N TYR A 84 3.93 2.06 2.32
CA TYR A 84 4.83 1.83 3.43
C TYR A 84 5.81 2.99 3.56
N MET A 85 5.28 4.13 3.94
CA MET A 85 6.04 5.33 4.29
C MET A 85 5.20 6.25 5.16
N ASP A 86 5.84 7.12 5.91
CA ASP A 86 5.20 8.19 6.65
C ASP A 86 4.75 9.33 5.71
N VAL A 87 3.87 10.20 6.21
CA VAL A 87 3.32 11.33 5.42
C VAL A 87 4.37 12.38 5.02
N ASP A 88 5.57 12.31 5.58
CA ASP A 88 6.73 13.14 5.22
C ASP A 88 7.66 12.46 4.19
N GLY A 89 7.30 11.27 3.71
CA GLY A 89 8.06 10.53 2.71
C GLY A 89 9.11 9.58 3.28
N ARG A 90 9.34 9.57 4.61
CA ARG A 90 10.32 8.67 5.22
C ARG A 90 9.78 7.25 5.32
N TYR A 91 10.66 6.28 5.12
CA TYR A 91 10.34 4.85 5.27
C TYR A 91 11.56 4.05 5.71
N ARG A 92 11.35 2.87 6.27
CA ARG A 92 12.42 1.93 6.60
C ARG A 92 12.69 1.01 5.42
N GLY A 93 13.92 1.06 4.90
CA GLY A 93 14.37 0.21 3.81
C GLY A 93 14.65 -1.23 4.24
N ILE A 94 14.90 -2.12 3.27
CA ILE A 94 15.26 -3.53 3.54
C ILE A 94 16.69 -3.69 4.09
N ASP A 95 17.49 -2.64 4.06
CA ASP A 95 18.77 -2.49 4.79
C ASP A 95 18.59 -2.02 6.24
N HIS A 96 17.33 -1.92 6.70
CA HIS A 96 16.92 -1.39 7.99
C HIS A 96 17.26 0.09 8.25
N SER A 97 17.81 0.80 7.27
CA SER A 97 18.08 2.24 7.33
C SER A 97 16.81 3.04 7.01
N ILE A 98 16.80 4.31 7.43
CA ILE A 98 15.72 5.22 7.09
C ILE A 98 16.06 5.94 5.78
N HIS A 99 15.15 5.85 4.83
CA HIS A 99 15.22 6.49 3.52
C HIS A 99 14.10 7.50 3.34
N ASN A 100 14.20 8.32 2.30
CA ASN A 100 13.18 9.27 1.89
C ASN A 100 12.77 9.01 0.43
N ALA A 101 11.47 8.83 0.20
CA ALA A 101 10.88 8.70 -1.13
C ALA A 101 10.47 10.09 -1.63
N GLU A 102 11.42 10.80 -2.28
CA GLU A 102 11.20 12.19 -2.70
C GLU A 102 10.25 12.33 -3.89
N HIS A 103 10.23 11.33 -4.78
CA HIS A 103 9.53 11.43 -6.07
C HIS A 103 8.58 10.28 -6.36
N PHE A 104 8.38 9.37 -5.40
CA PHE A 104 7.49 8.22 -5.54
C PHE A 104 6.83 7.87 -4.20
N THR A 105 5.76 7.12 -4.25
CA THR A 105 5.16 6.49 -3.07
C THR A 105 5.81 5.14 -2.85
N ASN A 106 6.45 4.94 -1.68
CA ASN A 106 7.05 3.65 -1.37
C ASN A 106 5.97 2.62 -0.98
N TYR A 107 6.01 1.48 -1.66
CA TYR A 107 5.11 0.34 -1.45
C TYR A 107 5.83 -0.84 -0.84
N THR A 108 5.07 -1.72 -0.18
CA THR A 108 5.52 -2.98 0.38
C THR A 108 4.51 -4.09 0.15
N ILE A 109 4.86 -5.32 0.55
CA ILE A 109 4.06 -6.54 0.36
C ILE A 109 3.97 -6.86 -1.14
N PHE A 110 5.14 -7.07 -1.73
CA PHE A 110 5.28 -7.51 -3.11
C PHE A 110 5.41 -9.03 -3.16
N SER A 111 4.29 -9.72 -3.36
CA SER A 111 4.26 -11.16 -3.66
C SER A 111 4.39 -11.36 -5.17
N LEU A 112 5.59 -11.15 -5.71
CA LEU A 112 5.80 -11.04 -7.16
C LEU A 112 5.52 -12.34 -7.91
N TRP A 113 5.69 -13.51 -7.27
CA TRP A 113 5.31 -14.81 -7.83
C TRP A 113 3.83 -14.90 -8.21
N ASP A 114 2.96 -14.28 -7.40
CA ASP A 114 1.52 -14.21 -7.66
C ASP A 114 1.18 -13.10 -8.64
N THR A 115 1.75 -11.91 -8.44
CA THR A 115 1.23 -10.66 -8.99
C THR A 115 1.76 -10.31 -10.37
N PHE A 116 2.94 -10.84 -10.77
CA PHE A 116 3.52 -10.55 -12.09
C PHE A 116 2.63 -10.99 -13.24
N ARG A 117 1.80 -12.02 -13.03
CA ARG A 117 0.95 -12.66 -14.06
C ARG A 117 -0.15 -11.74 -14.56
N ALA A 118 -0.83 -11.04 -13.65
CA ALA A 118 -2.02 -10.28 -13.99
C ALA A 118 -2.16 -8.97 -13.21
N LEU A 119 -1.84 -8.92 -11.91
CA LEU A 119 -2.05 -7.73 -11.09
C LEU A 119 -1.20 -6.54 -11.57
N HIS A 120 0.11 -6.70 -11.75
CA HIS A 120 0.97 -5.63 -12.26
C HIS A 120 0.56 -5.15 -13.67
N PRO A 121 0.28 -6.04 -14.64
CA PRO A 121 -0.30 -5.64 -15.91
C PRO A 121 -1.63 -4.88 -15.77
N LEU A 122 -2.53 -5.32 -14.89
CA LEU A 122 -3.79 -4.63 -14.63
C LEU A 122 -3.56 -3.21 -14.06
N ILE A 123 -2.75 -3.08 -13.02
CA ILE A 123 -2.45 -1.77 -12.42
C ILE A 123 -1.80 -0.84 -13.44
N ASN A 124 -0.93 -1.33 -14.29
CA ASN A 124 -0.31 -0.54 -15.36
C ASN A 124 -1.34 0.00 -16.39
N LEU A 125 -2.47 -0.70 -16.56
CA LEU A 125 -3.56 -0.26 -17.44
C LEU A 125 -4.48 0.77 -16.77
N ILE A 126 -4.78 0.60 -15.48
CA ILE A 126 -5.81 1.39 -14.78
C ILE A 126 -5.24 2.53 -13.94
N ASP A 127 -3.97 2.44 -13.54
CA ASP A 127 -3.28 3.45 -12.73
C ASP A 127 -1.76 3.42 -13.01
N ALA A 128 -1.36 4.04 -14.12
CA ALA A 128 0.04 4.08 -14.53
C ALA A 128 0.96 4.77 -13.51
N ASN A 129 0.48 5.78 -12.77
CA ASN A 129 1.27 6.45 -11.74
C ASN A 129 1.56 5.51 -10.57
N LYS A 130 0.55 4.79 -10.10
CA LYS A 130 0.72 3.78 -9.05
C LYS A 130 1.66 2.66 -9.51
N SER A 131 1.54 2.23 -10.76
CA SER A 131 2.45 1.22 -11.35
C SER A 131 3.90 1.70 -11.36
N LYS A 132 4.13 2.97 -11.75
CA LYS A 132 5.45 3.61 -11.70
C LYS A 132 6.01 3.64 -10.27
N ASP A 133 5.23 4.10 -9.30
CA ASP A 133 5.64 4.17 -7.90
C ASP A 133 5.97 2.78 -7.32
N MET A 134 5.23 1.74 -7.71
CA MET A 134 5.54 0.35 -7.36
C MET A 134 6.88 -0.10 -7.95
N MET A 135 7.16 0.26 -9.20
CA MET A 135 8.45 -0.04 -9.85
C MET A 135 9.60 0.68 -9.14
N GLU A 136 9.46 1.98 -8.85
CA GLU A 136 10.46 2.74 -8.11
C GLU A 136 10.72 2.13 -6.72
N SER A 137 9.67 1.64 -6.05
CA SER A 137 9.81 0.92 -4.77
C SER A 137 10.64 -0.36 -4.93
N ILE A 138 10.37 -1.17 -5.94
CA ILE A 138 11.12 -2.41 -6.23
C ILE A 138 12.59 -2.09 -6.54
N MET A 139 12.86 -1.03 -7.31
CA MET A 139 14.22 -0.58 -7.62
C MET A 139 14.95 -0.03 -6.40
N ALA A 140 14.25 0.73 -5.54
CA ALA A 140 14.81 1.20 -4.27
C ALA A 140 15.19 0.01 -3.37
N HIS A 141 14.32 -0.99 -3.25
CA HIS A 141 14.60 -2.21 -2.49
C HIS A 141 15.81 -2.97 -3.05
N GLN A 142 15.96 -3.04 -4.37
CA GLN A 142 17.15 -3.61 -5.02
C GLN A 142 18.43 -2.85 -4.61
N GLY A 143 18.39 -1.53 -4.65
CA GLY A 143 19.52 -0.68 -4.24
C GLY A 143 19.89 -0.83 -2.77
N GLN A 144 18.92 -1.10 -1.89
CA GLN A 144 19.08 -1.29 -0.45
C GLN A 144 19.50 -2.72 -0.09
N SER A 145 19.20 -3.70 -0.95
CA SER A 145 19.55 -5.10 -0.71
C SER A 145 21.08 -5.29 -0.69
N ILE A 146 21.58 -6.08 0.27
CA ILE A 146 22.99 -6.48 0.31
C ILE A 146 23.40 -7.29 -0.93
N HIS A 147 22.45 -7.99 -1.55
CA HIS A 147 22.69 -8.80 -2.74
C HIS A 147 22.59 -7.99 -4.03
N LYS A 148 22.14 -6.74 -3.97
CA LYS A 148 21.87 -5.89 -5.13
C LYS A 148 20.96 -6.53 -6.18
N ALA A 149 20.11 -7.46 -5.73
CA ALA A 149 19.13 -8.17 -6.54
C ALA A 149 17.73 -7.58 -6.33
N LEU A 150 16.90 -7.64 -7.37
CA LEU A 150 15.48 -7.29 -7.23
C LEU A 150 14.82 -8.19 -6.18
N PRO A 151 13.88 -7.68 -5.38
CA PRO A 151 13.23 -8.48 -4.36
C PRO A 151 12.44 -9.64 -4.96
N VAL A 152 12.37 -10.73 -4.24
CA VAL A 152 11.49 -11.88 -4.51
C VAL A 152 10.16 -11.69 -3.81
N TRP A 153 10.22 -11.32 -2.51
CA TRP A 153 9.05 -11.12 -1.68
C TRP A 153 9.31 -10.04 -0.61
N SER A 154 9.36 -8.79 -1.01
CA SER A 154 9.62 -7.66 -0.13
C SER A 154 8.44 -7.37 0.80
N HIS A 155 8.70 -7.29 2.11
CA HIS A 155 7.68 -7.16 3.15
C HIS A 155 8.17 -6.31 4.32
N MET A 156 7.62 -5.11 4.48
CA MET A 156 7.81 -4.21 5.64
C MET A 156 9.29 -4.05 6.05
N GLY A 157 10.15 -3.64 5.12
CA GLY A 157 11.56 -3.44 5.37
C GLY A 157 12.38 -4.73 5.46
N ASN A 158 11.88 -5.84 4.96
CA ASN A 158 12.58 -7.11 4.89
C ASN A 158 12.40 -7.78 3.53
N GLU A 159 13.37 -8.63 3.14
CA GLU A 159 13.23 -9.59 2.06
C GLU A 159 13.02 -10.98 2.67
N ASN A 160 11.91 -11.62 2.34
CA ASN A 160 11.55 -12.92 2.94
C ASN A 160 12.08 -14.12 2.16
N TRP A 161 12.55 -13.93 0.92
CA TRP A 161 12.99 -15.00 0.03
C TRP A 161 11.94 -16.11 -0.15
N CYS A 162 10.68 -15.74 0.04
CA CYS A 162 9.55 -16.66 -0.11
C CYS A 162 9.22 -16.86 -1.58
N MET A 163 8.81 -18.07 -1.95
CA MET A 163 8.51 -18.48 -3.32
C MET A 163 9.76 -18.63 -4.20
N ILE A 164 9.56 -19.32 -5.32
CA ILE A 164 10.59 -19.57 -6.31
C ILE A 164 10.52 -18.54 -7.44
N GLY A 165 11.60 -18.44 -8.21
CA GLY A 165 11.68 -17.60 -9.40
C GLY A 165 12.16 -16.18 -9.11
N TYR A 166 12.33 -15.40 -10.18
CA TYR A 166 12.85 -14.04 -10.14
C TYR A 166 11.90 -13.10 -10.90
N HIS A 167 10.67 -13.03 -10.42
CA HIS A 167 9.56 -12.35 -11.08
C HIS A 167 9.63 -10.83 -11.01
N GLY A 168 10.52 -10.27 -10.18
CA GLY A 168 10.85 -8.85 -10.16
C GLY A 168 11.28 -8.34 -11.54
N VAL A 169 12.06 -9.13 -12.29
CA VAL A 169 12.47 -8.78 -13.66
C VAL A 169 11.26 -8.60 -14.57
N SER A 170 10.31 -9.54 -14.55
CA SER A 170 9.10 -9.47 -15.37
C SER A 170 8.24 -8.26 -15.02
N SER A 171 8.08 -7.98 -13.72
CA SER A 171 7.26 -6.85 -13.24
C SER A 171 7.87 -5.50 -13.64
N VAL A 172 9.18 -5.33 -13.48
CA VAL A 172 9.90 -4.10 -13.83
C VAL A 172 9.94 -3.88 -15.34
N SER A 173 10.30 -4.92 -16.11
CA SER A 173 10.43 -4.78 -17.57
C SER A 173 9.09 -4.50 -18.24
N TYR A 174 8.00 -5.09 -17.77
CA TYR A 174 6.65 -4.85 -18.32
C TYR A 174 6.22 -3.39 -18.13
N THR A 175 6.55 -2.77 -17.01
CA THR A 175 6.26 -1.36 -16.73
C THR A 175 7.10 -0.44 -17.62
N HIS A 176 8.38 -0.75 -17.82
CA HIS A 176 9.28 0.03 -18.68
C HIS A 176 8.88 0.05 -20.16
N LEU A 177 8.27 -1.01 -20.66
CA LEU A 177 7.85 -1.08 -22.07
C LEU A 177 6.60 -0.26 -22.39
N ARG A 178 5.93 0.29 -21.37
CA ARG A 178 4.70 1.09 -21.53
C ARG A 178 4.77 2.51 -20.96
N ALA A 179 5.87 2.87 -20.31
CA ALA A 179 6.17 4.23 -19.88
C ALA A 179 6.91 4.99 -20.97
#